data_5d4aa81fccee7b80b3f4bf04293537bd
#
_entry.id   5d4aa81fccee7b80b3f4bf04293537bd
#
_cell.length_a   1.000
_cell.length_b   1.000
_cell.length_c   1.000
_cell.angle_alpha   90.00
_cell.angle_beta   90.00
_cell.angle_gamma   90.00
#
_symmetry.space_group_name_H-M   'P 1'
#
loop_
_entity.id
_entity.type
_entity.pdbx_description
1 polymer ?
#
loop_
_entity_poly.entity_id
_entity_poly.type
_entity_poly.pdbx_seq_one_letter_code
_entity_poly.pdbx_strand_id
1 'polypeptide(L)' 'MPTKGEGEVIVEMRPVGGVVRVAAIDVATGTEVVVMGPASASQQTLEQVAIAKLRRKLAMDKGS' A
#
# COMPACT_ATOMS: atom_id res chain seq x y z
N MET A 1 19.39 -4.06 -8.70
CA MET A 1 18.17 -4.85 -8.60
C MET A 1 17.95 -5.30 -7.18
N PRO A 2 16.78 -5.08 -6.61
CA PRO A 2 16.56 -5.54 -5.24
C PRO A 2 16.56 -7.06 -5.17
N THR A 3 17.00 -7.60 -4.05
CA THR A 3 16.90 -9.02 -3.79
C THR A 3 15.42 -9.37 -3.58
N LYS A 4 15.10 -10.65 -3.69
CA LYS A 4 13.73 -11.11 -3.52
C LYS A 4 13.20 -10.67 -2.16
N GLY A 5 12.06 -9.99 -2.16
CA GLY A 5 11.45 -9.46 -0.95
C GLY A 5 11.87 -8.06 -0.58
N GLU A 6 12.99 -7.57 -1.13
CA GLU A 6 13.49 -6.23 -0.85
C GLU A 6 12.93 -5.24 -1.86
N GLY A 7 12.25 -4.19 -1.37
CA GLY A 7 11.63 -3.20 -2.23
C GLY A 7 10.40 -3.69 -2.96
N GLU A 8 9.99 -4.92 -2.70
CA GLU A 8 8.80 -5.49 -3.33
C GLU A 8 7.56 -5.15 -2.53
N VAL A 9 6.54 -4.65 -3.21
CA VAL A 9 5.28 -4.27 -2.58
C VAL A 9 4.14 -4.99 -3.30
N ILE A 10 3.29 -5.64 -2.53
CA ILE A 10 2.07 -6.26 -3.04
C ILE A 10 0.93 -5.29 -2.78
N VAL A 11 0.11 -5.05 -3.80
CA VAL A 11 -1.06 -4.19 -3.67
C VAL A 11 -2.31 -5.04 -3.94
N GLU A 12 -3.25 -5.00 -3.01
CA GLU A 12 -4.52 -5.70 -3.15
C GLU A 12 -5.64 -4.68 -3.12
N MET A 13 -6.57 -4.80 -4.06
CA MET A 13 -7.74 -3.92 -4.14
C MET A 13 -9.01 -4.73 -3.97
N ARG A 14 -9.89 -4.27 -3.11
CA ARG A 14 -11.17 -4.94 -2.88
C ARG A 14 -12.30 -3.92 -2.84
N PRO A 15 -13.26 -4.02 -3.75
CA PRO A 15 -14.46 -3.18 -3.67
C PRO A 15 -15.32 -3.62 -2.48
N VAL A 16 -15.82 -2.63 -1.73
CA VAL A 16 -16.72 -2.88 -0.61
C VAL A 16 -17.81 -1.81 -0.68
N GLY A 17 -18.95 -2.17 -1.25
CA GLY A 17 -20.01 -1.20 -1.48
C GLY A 17 -19.56 -0.10 -2.43
N GLY A 18 -19.74 1.16 -2.05
CA GLY A 18 -19.33 2.30 -2.88
C GLY A 18 -17.88 2.74 -2.68
N VAL A 19 -17.09 1.97 -1.96
CA VAL A 19 -15.68 2.30 -1.70
C VAL A 19 -14.78 1.18 -2.16
N VAL A 20 -13.50 1.49 -2.30
CA VAL A 20 -12.47 0.50 -2.60
C VAL A 20 -11.47 0.50 -1.46
N ARG A 21 -11.21 -0.68 -0.93
CA ARG A 21 -10.18 -0.91 0.08
C ARG A 21 -8.90 -1.30 -0.64
N VAL A 22 -7.81 -0.57 -0.38
CA VAL A 22 -6.52 -0.84 -1.01
C VAL A 22 -5.50 -1.11 0.09
N ALA A 23 -4.90 -2.30 0.04
CA ALA A 23 -3.86 -2.69 0.99
C ALA A 23 -2.52 -2.72 0.24
N ALA A 24 -1.50 -2.14 0.84
CA ALA A 24 -0.13 -2.22 0.33
C ALA A 24 0.72 -2.92 1.38
N ILE A 25 1.43 -3.95 0.97
CA ILE A 25 2.19 -4.81 1.88
C ILE A 25 3.65 -4.84 1.44
N ASP A 26 4.54 -4.49 2.37
CA ASP A 26 5.97 -4.61 2.14
C ASP A 26 6.39 -6.05 2.41
N VAL A 27 6.86 -6.73 1.39
CA VAL A 27 7.17 -8.16 1.48
C VAL A 27 8.31 -8.44 2.46
N ALA A 28 9.32 -7.58 2.47
CA ALA A 28 10.50 -7.81 3.31
C ALA A 28 10.19 -7.77 4.81
N THR A 29 9.29 -6.88 5.22
CA THR A 29 8.99 -6.70 6.65
C THR A 29 7.62 -7.22 7.05
N GLY A 30 6.75 -7.50 6.09
CA GLY A 30 5.36 -7.87 6.37
C GLY A 30 4.50 -6.67 6.78
N THR A 31 5.04 -5.46 6.72
CA THR A 31 4.30 -4.26 7.10
C THR A 31 3.19 -4.00 6.09
N GLU A 32 2.00 -3.74 6.60
CA GLU A 32 0.83 -3.51 5.76
C GLU A 32 0.16 -2.19 6.13
N VAL A 33 -0.29 -1.44 5.12
CA VAL A 33 -1.14 -0.27 5.31
C VAL A 33 -2.39 -0.44 4.47
N VAL A 34 -3.47 0.18 4.90
CA VAL A 34 -4.75 0.14 4.20
C VAL A 34 -5.25 1.56 4.00
N VAL A 35 -5.70 1.85 2.79
CA VAL A 35 -6.42 3.09 2.51
C VAL A 35 -7.77 2.74 1.91
N MET A 36 -8.73 3.64 2.10
CA MET A 36 -10.06 3.51 1.52
C MET A 36 -10.30 4.72 0.64
N GLY A 37 -10.90 4.49 -0.50
CA GLY A 37 -11.27 5.58 -1.40
C GLY A 37 -12.60 5.32 -2.06
N PRO A 38 -13.21 6.36 -2.65
CA PRO A 38 -14.47 6.16 -3.36
C PRO A 38 -14.26 5.31 -4.62
N ALA A 39 -15.26 4.52 -4.98
CA ALA A 39 -15.19 3.67 -6.17
C ALA A 39 -14.98 4.50 -7.44
N SER A 40 -15.34 5.77 -7.40
CA SER A 40 -15.16 6.69 -8.54
C SER A 40 -13.73 7.16 -8.71
N ALA A 41 -12.86 6.96 -7.71
CA ALA A 41 -11.46 7.37 -7.82
C ALA A 41 -10.69 6.41 -8.72
N SER A 42 -9.64 6.91 -9.37
CA SER A 42 -8.81 6.09 -10.22
C SER A 42 -8.07 5.05 -9.37
N GLN A 43 -8.02 3.82 -9.85
CA GLN A 43 -7.29 2.75 -9.17
C GLN A 43 -5.82 3.10 -9.01
N GLN A 44 -5.25 3.72 -10.04
CA GLN A 44 -3.85 4.15 -10.01
C GLN A 44 -3.60 5.16 -8.91
N THR A 45 -4.50 6.10 -8.73
CA THR A 45 -4.37 7.11 -7.67
C THR A 45 -4.42 6.45 -6.30
N LEU A 46 -5.36 5.54 -6.09
CA LEU A 46 -5.48 4.84 -4.81
C LEU A 46 -4.25 3.98 -4.52
N GLU A 47 -3.73 3.32 -5.54
CA GLU A 47 -2.52 2.52 -5.41
C GLU A 47 -1.34 3.39 -5.01
N GLN A 48 -1.16 4.54 -5.66
CA GLN A 48 -0.08 5.45 -5.34
C GLN A 48 -0.18 5.98 -3.91
N VAL A 49 -1.39 6.29 -3.47
CA VAL A 49 -1.61 6.75 -2.09
C VAL A 49 -1.25 5.65 -1.09
N ALA A 50 -1.66 4.42 -1.36
CA ALA A 50 -1.35 3.30 -0.48
C ALA A 50 0.15 3.05 -0.39
N ILE A 51 0.84 3.08 -1.54
CA ILE A 51 2.29 2.86 -1.59
C ILE A 51 3.02 3.99 -0.86
N ALA A 52 2.59 5.24 -1.05
CA ALA A 52 3.20 6.38 -0.37
C ALA A 52 3.04 6.27 1.14
N LYS A 53 1.86 5.84 1.58
CA LYS A 53 1.59 5.65 3.00
C LYS A 53 2.46 4.54 3.58
N LEU A 54 2.63 3.45 2.84
CA LEU A 54 3.47 2.34 3.25
C LEU A 54 4.94 2.79 3.41
N ARG A 55 5.46 3.51 2.42
CA ARG A 55 6.84 4.00 2.47
C ARG A 55 7.06 4.92 3.67
N ARG A 56 6.08 5.75 3.95
CA ARG A 56 6.14 6.66 5.09
C ARG A 56 6.18 5.89 6.40
N LYS A 57 5.35 4.86 6.52
CA LYS A 57 5.33 4.02 7.70
C LYS A 57 6.65 3.29 7.89
N LEU A 58 7.21 2.75 6.82
CA LEU A 58 8.49 2.06 6.88
C LEU A 58 9.61 3.03 7.30
N ALA A 59 9.60 4.24 6.78
CA ALA A 59 10.58 5.24 7.15
C ALA A 59 10.47 5.64 8.61
N MET A 60 9.25 5.79 9.12
CA MET A 60 9.01 6.12 10.52
C MET A 60 9.43 5.00 11.45
N ASP A 61 9.08 3.76 11.11
CA ASP A 61 9.45 2.60 11.92
C ASP A 61 10.98 2.44 11.98
N LYS A 62 11.63 2.71 10.88
CA LYS A 62 13.08 2.60 10.78
C LYS A 62 13.79 3.72 11.50
N GLY A 63 13.18 4.89 11.59
CA GLY A 63 13.76 6.06 12.23
C GLY A 63 13.59 6.10 13.73
N SER A 64 12.80 5.22 14.32
CA SER A 64 12.52 5.24 15.76
C SER A 64 13.47 4.40 16.58
#